data_9e2a8831394e197a43d90827adcd17be
#
_entry.id   9e2a8831394e197a43d90827adcd17be
#
_cell.length_a   1.000
_cell.length_b   1.000
_cell.length_c   1.000
_cell.angle_alpha   90.00
_cell.angle_beta   90.00
_cell.angle_gamma   90.00
#
_symmetry.space_group_name_H-M   'P 1'
#
loop_
_entity.id
_entity.type
_entity.pdbx_description
1 polymer ?
#
loop_
_entity_poly.entity_id
_entity_poly.type
_entity_poly.pdbx_seq_one_letter_code
_entity_poly.pdbx_strand_id
1 'polypeptide(L)'
;MKNLPLRTFGLVIFAASLASAQDAIPLYEGTPPGSAPENYPEKEYFSTIWNTEVVANVTKPTLTVFKPAPEQKNGTAIVVCPGGGFMALSINSEGNDVAKYLAAKGVTAFVLKYRLVHTGEDATQEFTNLISDRQKFAEITAKIIPLSIADGLAAVTYVRLHASEWVISPDRVGIIGFSAGGEVAAGVGFQYTPEGRPAFVAPIYPAATRFKDTAVLADAPPMFIVAATDDQLGLAPDSILLYEKWAAAHKSVELHMFAKGGHGFGMRKQNLPTDHWIDRFAEWLDLQGWLKK
;
A
#
# COMPACT_ATOMS: atom_id res chain seq x y z
N MET A 1 -67.05 -3.72 22.76
CA MET A 1 -65.70 -3.46 23.33
C MET A 1 -64.71 -4.31 22.52
N LYS A 2 -63.93 -3.64 21.63
CA LYS A 2 -63.01 -4.31 20.68
C LYS A 2 -61.62 -4.21 21.27
N ASN A 3 -60.98 -5.37 21.55
CA ASN A 3 -59.61 -5.47 22.02
C ASN A 3 -58.62 -5.15 20.88
N LEU A 4 -57.78 -4.16 21.11
CA LEU A 4 -56.68 -3.76 20.21
C LEU A 4 -55.40 -4.53 20.63
N PRO A 5 -54.67 -5.18 19.72
CA PRO A 5 -53.43 -5.88 20.10
C PRO A 5 -52.27 -4.88 20.28
N LEU A 6 -51.58 -5.02 21.38
CA LEU A 6 -50.34 -4.33 21.74
C LEU A 6 -49.20 -4.76 20.80
N ARG A 7 -48.70 -3.87 19.94
CA ARG A 7 -47.53 -4.10 19.10
C ARG A 7 -46.26 -3.79 19.92
N THR A 8 -45.52 -4.80 20.28
CA THR A 8 -44.18 -4.67 20.83
C THR A 8 -43.21 -4.24 19.73
N PHE A 9 -42.68 -3.03 19.82
CA PHE A 9 -41.54 -2.57 19.02
C PHE A 9 -40.25 -3.14 19.64
N GLY A 10 -39.63 -4.10 18.92
CA GLY A 10 -38.30 -4.56 19.27
C GLY A 10 -37.27 -3.51 18.87
N LEU A 11 -36.56 -2.96 19.87
CA LEU A 11 -35.43 -2.06 19.67
C LEU A 11 -34.22 -2.89 19.19
N VAL A 12 -33.88 -2.81 17.91
CA VAL A 12 -32.63 -3.39 17.37
C VAL A 12 -31.52 -2.41 17.72
N ILE A 13 -30.74 -2.75 18.73
CA ILE A 13 -29.52 -2.00 19.07
C ILE A 13 -28.43 -2.44 18.07
N PHE A 14 -28.10 -1.59 17.12
CA PHE A 14 -26.88 -1.72 16.32
C PHE A 14 -25.70 -1.39 17.23
N ALA A 15 -24.98 -2.40 17.66
CA ALA A 15 -23.67 -2.21 18.28
C ALA A 15 -22.69 -1.76 17.19
N ALA A 16 -22.42 -0.46 17.12
CA ALA A 16 -21.30 0.07 16.37
C ALA A 16 -20.01 -0.45 17.04
N SER A 17 -19.35 -1.40 16.41
CA SER A 17 -18.02 -1.85 16.81
C SER A 17 -17.06 -0.68 16.61
N LEU A 18 -16.67 -0.02 17.70
CA LEU A 18 -15.55 0.91 17.71
C LEU A 18 -14.31 0.08 17.37
N ALA A 19 -13.79 0.25 16.15
CA ALA A 19 -12.46 -0.24 15.79
C ALA A 19 -11.46 0.46 16.72
N SER A 20 -10.97 -0.25 17.75
CA SER A 20 -9.90 0.25 18.61
C SER A 20 -8.67 0.53 17.71
N ALA A 21 -8.02 1.68 17.93
CA ALA A 21 -6.71 1.95 17.36
C ALA A 21 -5.81 0.75 17.71
N GLN A 22 -5.37 0.00 16.69
CA GLN A 22 -4.46 -1.11 16.92
C GLN A 22 -3.07 -0.53 17.14
N ASP A 23 -2.38 -1.01 18.19
CA ASP A 23 -1.01 -0.61 18.47
C ASP A 23 -0.14 -0.84 17.24
N ALA A 24 0.65 0.17 16.86
CA ALA A 24 1.60 0.07 15.76
C ALA A 24 2.70 -0.91 16.15
N ILE A 25 2.95 -1.90 15.30
CA ILE A 25 4.00 -2.91 15.50
C ILE A 25 5.31 -2.35 14.98
N PRO A 26 6.36 -2.15 15.80
CA PRO A 26 7.68 -1.79 15.30
C PRO A 26 8.21 -2.86 14.34
N LEU A 27 8.72 -2.43 13.18
CA LEU A 27 9.28 -3.36 12.19
C LEU A 27 10.69 -3.84 12.56
N TYR A 28 11.41 -3.05 13.35
CA TYR A 28 12.76 -3.35 13.80
C TYR A 28 12.90 -3.13 15.30
N GLU A 29 13.75 -3.95 15.94
CA GLU A 29 14.21 -3.67 17.28
C GLU A 29 15.35 -2.62 17.22
N GLY A 30 15.14 -1.47 17.88
CA GLY A 30 16.12 -0.38 17.92
C GLY A 30 16.21 0.45 16.65
N THR A 31 17.42 0.83 16.24
CA THR A 31 17.67 1.66 15.05
C THR A 31 17.53 0.81 13.78
N PRO A 32 16.71 1.19 12.80
CA PRO A 32 16.58 0.45 11.56
C PRO A 32 17.91 0.36 10.80
N PRO A 33 18.24 -0.78 10.17
CA PRO A 33 19.47 -0.95 9.43
C PRO A 33 19.67 0.14 8.36
N GLY A 34 20.90 0.68 8.28
CA GLY A 34 21.24 1.73 7.31
C GLY A 34 20.81 3.15 7.70
N SER A 35 20.12 3.33 8.83
CA SER A 35 19.81 4.66 9.37
C SER A 35 20.86 5.14 10.34
N ALA A 36 21.14 6.46 10.34
CA ALA A 36 21.78 7.13 11.46
C ALA A 36 20.73 7.35 12.59
N PRO A 37 21.16 7.50 13.85
CA PRO A 37 20.25 7.96 14.90
C PRO A 37 19.75 9.37 14.55
N GLU A 38 18.46 9.47 14.24
CA GLU A 38 17.82 10.75 13.93
C GLU A 38 16.85 11.10 15.05
N ASN A 39 16.78 12.39 15.40
CA ASN A 39 16.05 12.88 16.55
C ASN A 39 15.05 13.97 16.19
N TYR A 40 14.25 13.73 15.16
CA TYR A 40 13.11 14.57 14.83
C TYR A 40 11.81 13.77 14.94
N PRO A 41 10.71 14.40 15.37
CA PRO A 41 9.44 13.70 15.58
C PRO A 41 8.77 13.35 14.25
N GLU A 42 8.14 12.18 14.21
CA GLU A 42 7.12 11.88 13.21
C GLU A 42 5.97 12.89 13.34
N LYS A 43 5.41 13.32 12.22
CA LYS A 43 4.29 14.26 12.13
C LYS A 43 3.11 13.57 11.46
N GLU A 44 1.91 13.81 12.01
CA GLU A 44 0.65 13.38 11.41
C GLU A 44 -0.28 14.58 11.34
N TYR A 45 -0.82 14.88 10.14
CA TYR A 45 -1.68 16.04 9.93
C TYR A 45 -2.54 15.87 8.68
N PHE A 46 -3.64 16.64 8.61
CA PHE A 46 -4.46 16.69 7.41
C PHE A 46 -3.83 17.64 6.38
N SER A 47 -3.45 17.11 5.22
CA SER A 47 -2.99 17.92 4.10
C SER A 47 -4.16 18.46 3.29
N THR A 48 -4.29 19.78 3.23
CA THR A 48 -5.29 20.43 2.38
C THR A 48 -4.91 20.35 0.90
N ILE A 49 -3.60 20.20 0.58
CA ILE A 49 -3.09 20.08 -0.78
C ILE A 49 -3.48 18.71 -1.36
N TRP A 50 -3.30 17.64 -0.58
CA TRP A 50 -3.64 16.27 -1.02
C TRP A 50 -5.02 15.83 -0.59
N ASN A 51 -5.73 16.63 0.21
CA ASN A 51 -7.05 16.34 0.77
C ASN A 51 -7.13 14.95 1.42
N THR A 52 -6.17 14.66 2.30
CA THR A 52 -6.06 13.41 3.05
C THR A 52 -5.18 13.59 4.29
N GLU A 53 -5.32 12.70 5.29
CA GLU A 53 -4.34 12.58 6.37
C GLU A 53 -3.02 12.08 5.81
N VAL A 54 -1.93 12.68 6.29
CA VAL A 54 -0.55 12.33 5.90
C VAL A 54 0.31 12.12 7.12
N VAL A 55 1.31 11.26 6.95
CA VAL A 55 2.40 11.05 7.93
C VAL A 55 3.70 11.47 7.27
N ALA A 56 4.53 12.24 7.98
CA ALA A 56 5.86 12.68 7.53
C ALA A 56 6.92 12.35 8.57
N ASN A 57 8.19 12.41 8.17
CA ASN A 57 9.32 12.23 9.07
C ASN A 57 9.40 10.85 9.75
N VAL A 58 9.01 9.79 9.05
CA VAL A 58 9.12 8.43 9.55
C VAL A 58 10.59 8.01 9.57
N THR A 59 11.13 7.77 10.77
CA THR A 59 12.48 7.24 11.00
C THR A 59 12.46 5.81 11.54
N LYS A 60 11.36 5.41 12.16
CA LYS A 60 11.13 4.08 12.75
C LYS A 60 9.94 3.42 12.07
N PRO A 61 10.18 2.53 11.08
CA PRO A 61 9.12 1.83 10.38
C PRO A 61 8.20 1.04 11.30
N THR A 62 6.90 1.11 11.04
CA THR A 62 5.86 0.40 11.80
C THR A 62 4.80 -0.20 10.89
N LEU A 63 4.10 -1.23 11.39
CA LEU A 63 2.94 -1.85 10.76
C LEU A 63 1.69 -1.59 11.59
N THR A 64 0.63 -1.07 10.96
CA THR A 64 -0.71 -1.01 11.55
C THR A 64 -1.55 -2.12 10.95
N VAL A 65 -2.17 -2.97 11.80
CA VAL A 65 -2.89 -4.16 11.36
C VAL A 65 -4.38 -3.90 11.25
N PHE A 66 -4.99 -4.26 10.12
CA PHE A 66 -6.42 -4.26 9.89
C PHE A 66 -6.89 -5.71 9.71
N LYS A 67 -7.67 -6.20 10.66
CA LYS A 67 -8.14 -7.59 10.69
C LYS A 67 -9.54 -7.71 10.11
N PRO A 68 -9.80 -8.74 9.28
CA PRO A 68 -11.16 -9.09 8.91
C PRO A 68 -11.93 -9.64 10.11
N ALA A 69 -13.26 -9.67 10.03
CA ALA A 69 -14.07 -10.39 10.99
C ALA A 69 -13.63 -11.87 11.05
N PRO A 70 -13.60 -12.50 12.22
CA PRO A 70 -13.05 -13.84 12.39
C PRO A 70 -13.60 -14.88 11.40
N GLU A 71 -14.90 -14.83 11.12
CA GLU A 71 -15.61 -15.73 10.21
C GLU A 71 -15.30 -15.46 8.72
N GLN A 72 -14.77 -14.28 8.38
CA GLN A 72 -14.42 -13.87 7.01
C GLN A 72 -12.98 -14.18 6.64
N LYS A 73 -12.11 -14.47 7.63
CA LYS A 73 -10.68 -14.72 7.38
C LYS A 73 -10.47 -15.79 6.30
N ASN A 74 -9.66 -15.46 5.30
CA ASN A 74 -9.32 -16.36 4.20
C ASN A 74 -7.84 -16.79 4.18
N GLY A 75 -7.07 -16.40 5.20
CA GLY A 75 -5.66 -16.75 5.33
C GLY A 75 -4.71 -15.92 4.45
N THR A 76 -5.20 -14.94 3.71
CA THR A 76 -4.37 -14.02 2.91
C THR A 76 -4.02 -12.78 3.70
N ALA A 77 -2.80 -12.28 3.51
CA ALA A 77 -2.36 -11.01 4.03
C ALA A 77 -1.76 -10.10 2.94
N ILE A 78 -1.87 -8.80 3.14
CA ILE A 78 -1.31 -7.81 2.22
C ILE A 78 -0.63 -6.69 3.01
N VAL A 79 0.66 -6.44 2.70
CA VAL A 79 1.37 -5.24 3.14
C VAL A 79 0.96 -4.09 2.21
N VAL A 80 0.51 -2.97 2.79
CA VAL A 80 0.03 -1.79 2.06
C VAL A 80 1.03 -0.65 2.25
N CYS A 81 1.63 -0.17 1.18
CA CYS A 81 2.62 0.90 1.16
C CYS A 81 2.02 2.17 0.56
N PRO A 82 1.62 3.17 1.38
CA PRO A 82 1.06 4.42 0.86
C PRO A 82 2.08 5.19 0.00
N GLY A 83 1.60 6.03 -0.91
CA GLY A 83 2.43 6.95 -1.68
C GLY A 83 2.71 8.25 -0.93
N GLY A 84 3.47 9.13 -1.59
CA GLY A 84 3.79 10.46 -1.07
C GLY A 84 5.21 10.92 -1.35
N GLY A 85 5.81 10.47 -2.46
CA GLY A 85 7.09 10.94 -2.97
C GLY A 85 8.27 10.72 -2.03
N PHE A 86 8.22 9.75 -1.14
CA PHE A 86 9.21 9.50 -0.08
C PHE A 86 9.39 10.67 0.90
N MET A 87 8.52 11.68 0.86
CA MET A 87 8.52 12.84 1.76
C MET A 87 7.36 12.78 2.76
N ALA A 88 6.25 12.14 2.39
CA ALA A 88 5.10 11.88 3.24
C ALA A 88 4.47 10.52 2.88
N LEU A 89 3.49 10.08 3.68
CA LEU A 89 2.61 8.95 3.37
C LEU A 89 1.18 9.45 3.32
N SER A 90 0.47 9.23 2.21
CA SER A 90 -0.97 9.45 2.07
C SER A 90 -1.73 8.38 2.86
N ILE A 91 -1.65 8.48 4.21
CA ILE A 91 -1.93 7.37 5.12
C ILE A 91 -3.38 6.90 5.09
N ASN A 92 -4.34 7.79 4.82
CA ASN A 92 -5.74 7.38 4.71
C ASN A 92 -6.07 6.86 3.32
N SER A 93 -5.98 7.69 2.27
CA SER A 93 -6.50 7.33 0.95
C SER A 93 -5.73 6.21 0.24
N GLU A 94 -4.46 5.97 0.61
CA GLU A 94 -3.60 4.94 0.02
C GLU A 94 -3.10 3.92 1.05
N GLY A 95 -3.54 4.06 2.30
CA GLY A 95 -3.21 3.16 3.41
C GLY A 95 -4.46 2.59 4.07
N ASN A 96 -4.99 3.34 5.05
CA ASN A 96 -6.07 2.87 5.94
C ASN A 96 -7.35 2.49 5.19
N ASP A 97 -7.77 3.24 4.18
CA ASP A 97 -9.01 2.97 3.46
C ASP A 97 -8.86 1.75 2.53
N VAL A 98 -7.67 1.55 1.94
CA VAL A 98 -7.33 0.31 1.24
C VAL A 98 -7.36 -0.88 2.19
N ALA A 99 -6.74 -0.75 3.36
CA ALA A 99 -6.69 -1.81 4.37
C ALA A 99 -8.09 -2.19 4.88
N LYS A 100 -8.97 -1.20 5.12
CA LYS A 100 -10.37 -1.44 5.49
C LYS A 100 -11.13 -2.20 4.39
N TYR A 101 -10.96 -1.80 3.12
CA TYR A 101 -11.57 -2.51 1.99
C TYR A 101 -11.12 -3.97 1.93
N LEU A 102 -9.82 -4.22 2.06
CA LEU A 102 -9.25 -5.57 2.05
C LEU A 102 -9.74 -6.41 3.23
N ALA A 103 -9.81 -5.81 4.43
CA ALA A 103 -10.35 -6.47 5.61
C ALA A 103 -11.82 -6.90 5.40
N ALA A 104 -12.64 -6.07 4.76
CA ALA A 104 -14.01 -6.42 4.40
C ALA A 104 -14.11 -7.57 3.37
N LYS A 105 -13.01 -7.90 2.66
CA LYS A 105 -12.87 -9.05 1.75
C LYS A 105 -12.22 -10.27 2.41
N GLY A 106 -12.02 -10.25 3.72
CA GLY A 106 -11.44 -11.38 4.47
C GLY A 106 -9.91 -11.42 4.51
N VAL A 107 -9.24 -10.38 4.00
CA VAL A 107 -7.78 -10.26 3.94
C VAL A 107 -7.27 -9.49 5.16
N THR A 108 -6.23 -9.98 5.84
CA THR A 108 -5.54 -9.20 6.86
C THR A 108 -4.59 -8.19 6.18
N ALA A 109 -4.78 -6.91 6.42
CA ALA A 109 -3.94 -5.87 5.82
C ALA A 109 -3.00 -5.24 6.86
N PHE A 110 -1.78 -4.93 6.43
CA PHE A 110 -0.73 -4.32 7.23
C PHE A 110 -0.28 -3.04 6.56
N VAL A 111 -0.69 -1.88 7.08
CA VAL A 111 -0.28 -0.58 6.56
C VAL A 111 1.13 -0.28 7.07
N LEU A 112 2.07 -0.16 6.14
CA LEU A 112 3.48 0.11 6.44
C LEU A 112 3.75 1.63 6.41
N LYS A 113 4.22 2.16 7.54
CA LYS A 113 4.94 3.43 7.59
C LYS A 113 6.41 3.11 7.33
N TYR A 114 6.89 3.30 6.10
CA TYR A 114 8.29 3.12 5.73
C TYR A 114 9.08 4.41 5.90
N ARG A 115 10.40 4.34 5.98
CA ARG A 115 11.28 5.51 6.16
C ARG A 115 11.13 6.53 5.08
N LEU A 116 11.19 7.81 5.47
CA LEU A 116 11.00 8.98 4.62
C LEU A 116 12.18 9.94 4.72
N VAL A 117 12.29 10.81 3.72
CA VAL A 117 13.14 12.00 3.76
C VAL A 117 12.64 12.91 4.90
N HIS A 118 13.57 13.54 5.62
CA HIS A 118 13.22 14.59 6.57
C HIS A 118 12.65 15.82 5.86
N THR A 119 11.51 16.30 6.36
CA THR A 119 10.82 17.49 5.86
C THR A 119 10.55 18.45 7.01
N GLY A 120 10.36 19.73 6.67
CA GLY A 120 9.99 20.76 7.62
C GLY A 120 8.54 20.65 8.10
N GLU A 121 7.80 21.78 8.07
CA GLU A 121 6.46 21.86 8.64
C GLU A 121 5.39 21.18 7.81
N ASP A 122 5.44 21.34 6.47
CA ASP A 122 4.48 20.77 5.53
C ASP A 122 5.19 20.01 4.41
N ALA A 123 5.30 18.69 4.59
CA ALA A 123 5.92 17.80 3.62
C ALA A 123 5.20 17.78 2.26
N THR A 124 3.89 18.02 2.23
CA THR A 124 3.11 18.02 0.98
C THR A 124 3.35 19.28 0.17
N GLN A 125 3.55 20.43 0.85
CA GLN A 125 3.94 21.66 0.21
C GLN A 125 5.39 21.59 -0.32
N GLU A 126 6.30 21.02 0.48
CA GLU A 126 7.69 20.79 0.06
C GLU A 126 7.77 19.87 -1.15
N PHE A 127 7.02 18.76 -1.15
CA PHE A 127 6.90 17.89 -2.32
C PHE A 127 6.40 18.64 -3.55
N THR A 128 5.33 19.43 -3.40
CA THR A 128 4.74 20.21 -4.52
C THR A 128 5.73 21.19 -5.11
N ASN A 129 6.53 21.85 -4.27
CA ASN A 129 7.56 22.78 -4.71
C ASN A 129 8.73 22.07 -5.41
N LEU A 130 9.04 20.85 -5.00
CA LEU A 130 10.22 20.11 -5.45
C LEU A 130 9.98 19.27 -6.71
N ILE A 131 8.75 18.73 -6.91
CA ILE A 131 8.49 17.72 -7.93
C ILE A 131 8.71 18.22 -9.37
N SER A 132 8.67 19.52 -9.60
CA SER A 132 8.99 20.14 -10.89
C SER A 132 10.48 20.11 -11.21
N ASP A 133 11.35 20.10 -10.18
CA ASP A 133 12.80 19.92 -10.30
C ASP A 133 13.17 18.45 -10.11
N ARG A 134 13.03 17.66 -11.18
CA ARG A 134 13.25 16.22 -11.14
C ARG A 134 14.67 15.81 -10.70
N GLN A 135 15.67 16.62 -11.04
CA GLN A 135 17.06 16.35 -10.65
C GLN A 135 17.22 16.49 -9.15
N LYS A 136 16.78 17.61 -8.59
CA LYS A 136 16.84 17.88 -7.15
C LYS A 136 16.00 16.88 -6.35
N PHE A 137 14.81 16.53 -6.86
CA PHE A 137 13.98 15.49 -6.26
C PHE A 137 14.72 14.14 -6.19
N ALA A 138 15.36 13.72 -7.31
CA ALA A 138 16.13 12.50 -7.36
C ALA A 138 17.34 12.51 -6.42
N GLU A 139 18.06 13.65 -6.32
CA GLU A 139 19.19 13.82 -5.39
C GLU A 139 18.76 13.68 -3.93
N ILE A 140 17.65 14.31 -3.53
CA ILE A 140 17.12 14.27 -2.16
C ILE A 140 16.62 12.87 -1.80
N THR A 141 15.94 12.18 -2.72
CA THR A 141 15.36 10.86 -2.45
C THR A 141 16.32 9.70 -2.66
N ALA A 142 17.48 9.93 -3.30
CA ALA A 142 18.43 8.87 -3.69
C ALA A 142 18.83 7.93 -2.54
N LYS A 143 19.02 8.47 -1.34
CA LYS A 143 19.45 7.69 -0.16
C LYS A 143 18.30 7.00 0.55
N ILE A 144 17.10 7.59 0.51
CA ILE A 144 15.95 7.06 1.26
C ILE A 144 15.25 5.91 0.51
N ILE A 145 15.20 5.96 -0.82
CA ILE A 145 14.48 4.95 -1.61
C ILE A 145 14.98 3.51 -1.34
N PRO A 146 16.30 3.22 -1.33
CA PRO A 146 16.77 1.89 -0.98
C PRO A 146 16.38 1.46 0.43
N LEU A 147 16.33 2.39 1.39
CA LEU A 147 15.93 2.12 2.77
C LEU A 147 14.42 1.83 2.86
N SER A 148 13.60 2.59 2.12
CA SER A 148 12.16 2.37 2.05
C SER A 148 11.82 1.01 1.40
N ILE A 149 12.57 0.60 0.35
CA ILE A 149 12.44 -0.73 -0.26
C ILE A 149 12.85 -1.82 0.75
N ALA A 150 13.93 -1.61 1.50
CA ALA A 150 14.36 -2.54 2.55
C ALA A 150 13.28 -2.69 3.64
N ASP A 151 12.57 -1.61 3.98
CA ASP A 151 11.43 -1.68 4.91
C ASP A 151 10.27 -2.50 4.34
N GLY A 152 9.99 -2.37 3.04
CA GLY A 152 9.00 -3.20 2.35
C GLY A 152 9.37 -4.70 2.37
N LEU A 153 10.63 -5.02 2.10
CA LEU A 153 11.17 -6.39 2.18
C LEU A 153 11.06 -6.95 3.61
N ALA A 154 11.46 -6.15 4.60
CA ALA A 154 11.37 -6.52 6.01
C ALA A 154 9.92 -6.73 6.45
N ALA A 155 8.99 -5.89 5.98
CA ALA A 155 7.56 -5.99 6.30
C ALA A 155 6.95 -7.30 5.77
N VAL A 156 7.21 -7.66 4.51
CA VAL A 156 6.74 -8.94 3.95
C VAL A 156 7.35 -10.11 4.72
N THR A 157 8.64 -10.08 5.00
CA THR A 157 9.34 -11.11 5.78
C THR A 157 8.75 -11.23 7.18
N TYR A 158 8.54 -10.11 7.87
CA TYR A 158 7.94 -10.07 9.20
C TYR A 158 6.56 -10.72 9.23
N VAL A 159 5.66 -10.33 8.30
CA VAL A 159 4.30 -10.89 8.23
C VAL A 159 4.32 -12.39 7.94
N ARG A 160 5.24 -12.88 7.09
CA ARG A 160 5.41 -14.31 6.80
C ARG A 160 5.89 -15.10 8.02
N LEU A 161 6.88 -14.57 8.74
CA LEU A 161 7.44 -15.24 9.93
C LEU A 161 6.43 -15.30 11.10
N HIS A 162 5.57 -14.28 11.23
CA HIS A 162 4.57 -14.18 12.30
C HIS A 162 3.16 -14.58 11.83
N ALA A 163 3.02 -15.24 10.68
CA ALA A 163 1.73 -15.52 10.04
C ALA A 163 0.74 -16.26 10.95
N SER A 164 1.22 -17.16 11.82
CA SER A 164 0.38 -17.92 12.76
C SER A 164 -0.34 -17.03 13.78
N GLU A 165 0.23 -15.88 14.16
CA GLU A 165 -0.36 -14.95 15.14
C GLU A 165 -1.66 -14.31 14.62
N TRP A 166 -1.83 -14.23 13.31
CA TRP A 166 -2.99 -13.63 12.65
C TRP A 166 -3.85 -14.62 11.86
N VAL A 167 -3.54 -15.93 11.96
CA VAL A 167 -4.23 -16.97 11.19
C VAL A 167 -4.08 -16.72 9.67
N ILE A 168 -2.84 -16.48 9.25
CA ILE A 168 -2.43 -16.23 7.86
C ILE A 168 -1.61 -17.44 7.37
N SER A 169 -1.74 -17.77 6.07
CA SER A 169 -0.79 -18.68 5.42
C SER A 169 0.46 -17.90 4.99
N PRO A 170 1.67 -18.31 5.40
CA PRO A 170 2.90 -17.58 5.02
C PRO A 170 3.13 -17.48 3.50
N ASP A 171 2.55 -18.39 2.72
CA ASP A 171 2.64 -18.38 1.26
C ASP A 171 1.55 -17.52 0.58
N ARG A 172 0.71 -16.86 1.38
CA ARG A 172 -0.38 -15.99 0.90
C ARG A 172 -0.20 -14.54 1.36
N VAL A 173 1.06 -14.08 1.47
CA VAL A 173 1.42 -12.72 1.85
C VAL A 173 1.84 -11.95 0.62
N GLY A 174 1.03 -10.97 0.19
CA GLY A 174 1.32 -10.07 -0.93
C GLY A 174 1.70 -8.66 -0.47
N ILE A 175 2.06 -7.82 -1.45
CA ILE A 175 2.34 -6.39 -1.22
C ILE A 175 1.65 -5.55 -2.28
N ILE A 176 1.02 -4.46 -1.85
CA ILE A 176 0.45 -3.41 -2.70
C ILE A 176 1.07 -2.08 -2.31
N GLY A 177 1.31 -1.21 -3.29
CA GLY A 177 1.83 0.12 -2.98
C GLY A 177 1.45 1.14 -4.04
N PHE A 178 1.46 2.41 -3.65
CA PHE A 178 0.95 3.54 -4.42
C PHE A 178 2.08 4.54 -4.71
N SER A 179 2.24 4.99 -5.95
CA SER A 179 3.24 6.00 -6.30
C SER A 179 4.65 5.62 -5.77
N ALA A 180 5.22 6.39 -4.84
CA ALA A 180 6.46 6.03 -4.13
C ALA A 180 6.34 4.67 -3.39
N GLY A 181 5.22 4.38 -2.73
CA GLY A 181 4.93 3.06 -2.18
C GLY A 181 4.78 1.97 -3.25
N GLY A 182 4.34 2.36 -4.46
CA GLY A 182 4.34 1.50 -5.64
C GLY A 182 5.75 1.15 -6.09
N GLU A 183 6.70 2.08 -5.99
CA GLU A 183 8.13 1.83 -6.19
C GLU A 183 8.69 0.89 -5.13
N VAL A 184 8.27 1.03 -3.86
CA VAL A 184 8.60 0.07 -2.79
C VAL A 184 8.08 -1.32 -3.14
N ALA A 185 6.80 -1.45 -3.51
CA ALA A 185 6.21 -2.74 -3.88
C ALA A 185 6.91 -3.37 -5.09
N ALA A 186 7.20 -2.59 -6.14
CA ALA A 186 7.97 -3.04 -7.30
C ALA A 186 9.38 -3.49 -6.87
N GLY A 187 10.07 -2.71 -6.03
CA GLY A 187 11.38 -3.04 -5.49
C GLY A 187 11.38 -4.37 -4.73
N VAL A 188 10.36 -4.65 -3.93
CA VAL A 188 10.17 -5.96 -3.30
C VAL A 188 10.04 -7.05 -4.35
N GLY A 189 9.29 -6.82 -5.43
CA GLY A 189 9.13 -7.79 -6.54
C GLY A 189 10.42 -8.12 -7.29
N PHE A 190 11.43 -7.23 -7.27
CA PHE A 190 12.74 -7.44 -7.90
C PHE A 190 13.82 -7.95 -6.95
N GLN A 191 13.69 -7.74 -5.62
CA GLN A 191 14.82 -7.86 -4.69
C GLN A 191 14.56 -8.78 -3.49
N TYR A 192 13.42 -9.50 -3.46
CA TYR A 192 13.11 -10.41 -2.34
C TYR A 192 14.13 -11.53 -2.19
N THR A 193 14.25 -12.04 -0.96
CA THR A 193 14.90 -13.31 -0.65
C THR A 193 13.86 -14.42 -0.59
N PRO A 194 14.23 -15.71 -0.63
CA PRO A 194 13.28 -16.81 -0.50
C PRO A 194 12.36 -16.69 0.72
N GLU A 195 12.89 -16.22 1.86
CA GLU A 195 12.13 -16.04 3.10
C GLU A 195 11.11 -14.89 2.99
N GLY A 196 11.47 -13.82 2.28
CA GLY A 196 10.65 -12.63 2.07
C GLY A 196 9.92 -12.60 0.73
N ARG A 197 9.86 -13.72 -0.03
CA ARG A 197 9.19 -13.75 -1.33
C ARG A 197 7.69 -13.46 -1.18
N PRO A 198 7.16 -12.39 -1.80
CA PRO A 198 5.73 -12.12 -1.76
C PRO A 198 4.96 -13.11 -2.64
N ALA A 199 3.71 -13.42 -2.28
CA ALA A 199 2.81 -14.21 -3.08
C ALA A 199 2.43 -13.49 -4.39
N PHE A 200 2.34 -12.16 -4.32
CA PHE A 200 2.08 -11.26 -5.45
C PHE A 200 2.56 -9.85 -5.13
N VAL A 201 2.71 -9.03 -6.17
CA VAL A 201 3.01 -7.60 -6.06
C VAL A 201 1.99 -6.78 -6.83
N ALA A 202 1.57 -5.64 -6.26
CA ALA A 202 0.57 -4.78 -6.88
C ALA A 202 1.02 -3.29 -6.84
N PRO A 203 1.89 -2.85 -7.76
CA PRO A 203 2.27 -1.45 -7.88
C PRO A 203 1.16 -0.65 -8.58
N ILE A 204 0.65 0.38 -7.91
CA ILE A 204 -0.40 1.27 -8.39
C ILE A 204 0.24 2.62 -8.74
N TYR A 205 0.15 3.03 -9.99
CA TYR A 205 0.81 4.23 -10.58
C TYR A 205 2.24 4.46 -10.05
N PRO A 206 3.11 3.42 -10.10
CA PRO A 206 4.43 3.48 -9.49
C PRO A 206 5.40 4.37 -10.26
N ALA A 207 6.43 4.89 -9.59
CA ALA A 207 7.69 5.22 -10.24
C ALA A 207 8.50 3.92 -10.38
N ALA A 208 8.95 3.57 -11.58
CA ALA A 208 9.64 2.30 -11.82
C ALA A 208 10.84 2.38 -12.77
N THR A 209 11.16 3.56 -13.28
CA THR A 209 12.27 3.77 -14.24
C THR A 209 13.60 3.22 -13.70
N ARG A 210 13.84 3.23 -12.38
CA ARG A 210 15.07 2.67 -11.78
C ARG A 210 15.24 1.17 -12.02
N PHE A 211 14.15 0.44 -12.27
CA PHE A 211 14.19 -1.01 -12.53
C PHE A 211 14.32 -1.35 -14.02
N LYS A 212 14.51 -0.35 -14.88
CA LYS A 212 14.59 -0.55 -16.34
C LYS A 212 15.58 -1.64 -16.72
N ASP A 213 16.77 -1.60 -16.15
CA ASP A 213 17.87 -2.52 -16.46
C ASP A 213 17.96 -3.70 -15.46
N THR A 214 17.03 -3.80 -14.49
CA THR A 214 17.00 -4.90 -13.50
C THR A 214 16.32 -6.12 -14.11
N ALA A 215 16.94 -7.28 -14.05
CA ALA A 215 16.33 -8.53 -14.51
C ALA A 215 15.16 -8.96 -13.62
N VAL A 216 14.10 -9.51 -14.21
CA VAL A 216 13.02 -10.16 -13.47
C VAL A 216 13.52 -11.53 -12.98
N LEU A 217 13.30 -11.82 -11.69
CA LEU A 217 13.76 -13.08 -11.09
C LEU A 217 13.04 -14.30 -11.71
N ALA A 218 13.74 -15.42 -11.76
CA ALA A 218 13.21 -16.65 -12.38
C ALA A 218 11.93 -17.17 -11.72
N ASP A 219 11.72 -16.87 -10.44
CA ASP A 219 10.52 -17.23 -9.67
C ASP A 219 9.69 -15.99 -9.28
N ALA A 220 9.78 -14.90 -10.05
CA ALA A 220 9.06 -13.67 -9.77
C ALA A 220 7.55 -13.90 -9.58
N PRO A 221 6.92 -13.26 -8.58
CA PRO A 221 5.52 -13.44 -8.28
C PRO A 221 4.62 -12.82 -9.36
N PRO A 222 3.35 -13.21 -9.46
CA PRO A 222 2.34 -12.51 -10.26
C PRO A 222 2.28 -11.03 -9.90
N MET A 223 1.99 -10.17 -10.91
CA MET A 223 1.91 -8.72 -10.72
C MET A 223 0.58 -8.16 -11.23
N PHE A 224 -0.01 -7.25 -10.45
CA PHE A 224 -1.19 -6.47 -10.83
C PHE A 224 -0.85 -5.00 -10.84
N ILE A 225 -1.12 -4.30 -11.93
CA ILE A 225 -0.70 -2.91 -12.14
C ILE A 225 -1.91 -2.05 -12.50
N VAL A 226 -1.96 -0.85 -11.95
CA VAL A 226 -2.97 0.15 -12.33
C VAL A 226 -2.32 1.51 -12.52
N ALA A 227 -2.74 2.23 -13.57
CA ALA A 227 -2.33 3.62 -13.80
C ALA A 227 -3.38 4.37 -14.63
N ALA A 228 -3.21 5.70 -14.75
CA ALA A 228 -4.00 6.53 -15.65
C ALA A 228 -3.09 7.19 -16.71
N THR A 229 -3.56 7.26 -17.96
CA THR A 229 -2.80 7.84 -19.07
C THR A 229 -2.55 9.33 -18.88
N ASP A 230 -3.49 10.03 -18.21
CA ASP A 230 -3.42 11.46 -17.91
C ASP A 230 -2.69 11.79 -16.61
N ASP A 231 -1.84 10.87 -16.12
CA ASP A 231 -0.99 11.08 -14.95
C ASP A 231 -0.10 12.31 -15.14
N GLN A 232 -0.35 13.38 -14.37
CA GLN A 232 0.35 14.66 -14.49
C GLN A 232 1.82 14.60 -14.02
N LEU A 233 2.23 13.53 -13.31
CA LEU A 233 3.63 13.29 -12.98
C LEU A 233 4.37 12.56 -14.11
N GLY A 234 3.64 12.12 -15.15
CA GLY A 234 4.21 11.43 -16.30
C GLY A 234 4.71 10.02 -15.98
N LEU A 235 4.12 9.33 -14.98
CA LEU A 235 4.54 7.99 -14.54
C LEU A 235 3.77 6.84 -15.24
N ALA A 236 2.79 7.15 -16.09
CA ALA A 236 2.08 6.11 -16.84
C ALA A 236 3.02 5.15 -17.64
N PRO A 237 4.11 5.62 -18.30
CA PRO A 237 5.06 4.74 -18.96
C PRO A 237 5.76 3.74 -18.04
N ASP A 238 5.94 4.07 -16.77
CA ASP A 238 6.59 3.18 -15.78
C ASP A 238 5.73 1.94 -15.50
N SER A 239 4.41 2.10 -15.51
CA SER A 239 3.47 0.97 -15.40
C SER A 239 3.54 0.05 -16.62
N ILE A 240 3.68 0.61 -17.81
CA ILE A 240 3.88 -0.14 -19.06
C ILE A 240 5.21 -0.88 -19.01
N LEU A 241 6.29 -0.23 -18.58
CA LEU A 241 7.61 -0.83 -18.40
C LEU A 241 7.56 -2.08 -17.51
N LEU A 242 6.89 -2.02 -16.36
CA LEU A 242 6.75 -3.18 -15.47
C LEU A 242 5.97 -4.31 -16.14
N TYR A 243 4.87 -3.99 -16.83
CA TYR A 243 4.08 -4.96 -17.55
C TYR A 243 4.93 -5.68 -18.62
N GLU A 244 5.64 -4.93 -19.46
CA GLU A 244 6.50 -5.48 -20.52
C GLU A 244 7.60 -6.39 -19.97
N LYS A 245 8.23 -5.99 -18.84
CA LYS A 245 9.28 -6.78 -18.18
C LYS A 245 8.75 -8.12 -17.65
N TRP A 246 7.60 -8.13 -16.97
CA TRP A 246 6.97 -9.36 -16.47
C TRP A 246 6.51 -10.25 -17.61
N ALA A 247 5.86 -9.69 -18.64
CA ALA A 247 5.40 -10.42 -19.82
C ALA A 247 6.58 -11.04 -20.59
N ALA A 248 7.67 -10.30 -20.82
CA ALA A 248 8.88 -10.80 -21.46
C ALA A 248 9.56 -11.92 -20.67
N ALA A 249 9.45 -11.89 -19.35
CA ALA A 249 9.94 -12.96 -18.46
C ALA A 249 8.94 -14.14 -18.32
N HIS A 250 7.85 -14.15 -19.07
CA HIS A 250 6.77 -15.15 -19.01
C HIS A 250 6.17 -15.29 -17.61
N LYS A 251 6.02 -14.17 -16.89
CA LYS A 251 5.36 -14.12 -15.59
C LYS A 251 3.94 -13.62 -15.73
N SER A 252 3.05 -14.10 -14.86
CA SER A 252 1.66 -13.63 -14.81
C SER A 252 1.66 -12.13 -14.46
N VAL A 253 1.02 -11.33 -15.30
CA VAL A 253 0.90 -9.88 -15.12
C VAL A 253 -0.42 -9.39 -15.70
N GLU A 254 -1.06 -8.47 -14.98
CA GLU A 254 -2.28 -7.78 -15.40
C GLU A 254 -2.08 -6.27 -15.26
N LEU A 255 -2.46 -5.50 -16.29
CA LEU A 255 -2.37 -4.04 -16.32
C LEU A 255 -3.72 -3.42 -16.64
N HIS A 256 -4.20 -2.52 -15.79
CA HIS A 256 -5.34 -1.65 -16.03
C HIS A 256 -4.87 -0.22 -16.28
N MET A 257 -4.97 0.24 -17.51
CA MET A 257 -4.63 1.61 -17.91
C MET A 257 -5.90 2.40 -18.17
N PHE A 258 -6.26 3.31 -17.26
CA PHE A 258 -7.41 4.18 -17.42
C PHE A 258 -7.07 5.41 -18.28
N ALA A 259 -8.01 5.89 -19.10
CA ALA A 259 -7.79 7.08 -19.91
C ALA A 259 -7.66 8.34 -19.04
N LYS A 260 -8.41 8.38 -17.93
CA LYS A 260 -8.45 9.50 -16.97
C LYS A 260 -8.44 9.01 -15.54
N GLY A 261 -7.86 9.81 -14.65
CA GLY A 261 -7.75 9.54 -13.22
C GLY A 261 -6.68 10.41 -12.57
N GLY A 262 -5.72 10.88 -13.38
CA GLY A 262 -4.55 11.61 -12.88
C GLY A 262 -3.63 10.71 -12.05
N HIS A 263 -2.71 11.33 -11.31
CA HIS A 263 -1.86 10.64 -10.34
C HIS A 263 -2.48 10.65 -8.95
N GLY A 264 -2.27 9.58 -8.17
CA GLY A 264 -2.61 9.56 -6.76
C GLY A 264 -4.11 9.46 -6.49
N PHE A 265 -4.90 8.80 -7.34
CA PHE A 265 -6.34 8.65 -7.11
C PHE A 265 -6.67 7.81 -5.85
N GLY A 266 -5.86 6.80 -5.48
CA GLY A 266 -6.06 6.00 -4.28
C GLY A 266 -7.51 5.52 -4.10
N MET A 267 -8.06 5.69 -2.89
CA MET A 267 -9.47 5.38 -2.60
C MET A 267 -10.40 6.61 -2.73
N ARG A 268 -9.89 7.74 -3.23
CA ARG A 268 -10.69 8.96 -3.43
C ARG A 268 -11.68 8.77 -4.56
N LYS A 269 -12.92 9.25 -4.35
CA LYS A 269 -13.95 9.22 -5.38
C LYS A 269 -13.85 10.45 -6.28
N GLN A 270 -13.70 10.22 -7.58
CA GLN A 270 -13.61 11.25 -8.62
C GLN A 270 -14.80 11.23 -9.58
N ASN A 271 -15.71 10.28 -9.43
CA ASN A 271 -16.78 9.95 -10.39
C ASN A 271 -16.21 9.56 -11.76
N LEU A 272 -15.10 8.82 -11.75
CA LEU A 272 -14.43 8.28 -12.93
C LEU A 272 -14.33 6.75 -12.85
N PRO A 273 -14.09 6.05 -13.96
CA PRO A 273 -13.87 4.61 -13.96
C PRO A 273 -12.75 4.15 -13.00
N THR A 274 -11.78 5.01 -12.73
CA THR A 274 -10.72 4.77 -11.72
C THR A 274 -11.28 4.53 -10.32
N ASP A 275 -12.49 4.98 -9.98
CA ASP A 275 -13.10 4.72 -8.67
C ASP A 275 -13.35 3.23 -8.41
N HIS A 276 -13.27 2.39 -9.45
CA HIS A 276 -13.48 0.94 -9.41
C HIS A 276 -12.19 0.12 -9.58
N TRP A 277 -11.03 0.75 -9.53
CA TRP A 277 -9.76 0.03 -9.67
C TRP A 277 -9.58 -1.05 -8.59
N ILE A 278 -10.03 -0.76 -7.36
CA ILE A 278 -9.91 -1.67 -6.23
C ILE A 278 -10.80 -2.90 -6.38
N ASP A 279 -11.94 -2.76 -7.07
CA ASP A 279 -12.82 -3.88 -7.40
C ASP A 279 -12.15 -4.81 -8.42
N ARG A 280 -11.42 -4.25 -9.43
CA ARG A 280 -10.60 -5.05 -10.37
C ARG A 280 -9.49 -5.81 -9.64
N PHE A 281 -8.86 -5.17 -8.66
CA PHE A 281 -7.86 -5.84 -7.82
C PHE A 281 -8.48 -6.99 -7.01
N ALA A 282 -9.65 -6.80 -6.42
CA ALA A 282 -10.35 -7.86 -5.70
C ALA A 282 -10.76 -9.03 -6.61
N GLU A 283 -11.24 -8.76 -7.83
CA GLU A 283 -11.54 -9.79 -8.83
C GLU A 283 -10.29 -10.57 -9.24
N TRP A 284 -9.17 -9.87 -9.44
CA TRP A 284 -7.89 -10.51 -9.73
C TRP A 284 -7.41 -11.39 -8.55
N LEU A 285 -7.53 -10.92 -7.30
CA LEU A 285 -7.23 -11.73 -6.12
C LEU A 285 -8.10 -12.99 -6.05
N ASP A 286 -9.39 -12.90 -6.38
CA ASP A 286 -10.30 -14.05 -6.39
C ASP A 286 -9.95 -15.03 -7.52
N LEU A 287 -9.66 -14.53 -8.72
CA LEU A 287 -9.19 -15.33 -9.86
C LEU A 287 -7.94 -16.15 -9.51
N GLN A 288 -6.99 -15.54 -8.80
CA GLN A 288 -5.76 -16.18 -8.34
C GLN A 288 -5.99 -17.12 -7.14
N GLY A 289 -7.18 -17.13 -6.54
CA GLY A 289 -7.56 -17.99 -5.41
C GLY A 289 -7.19 -17.41 -4.04
N TRP A 290 -6.69 -16.16 -3.95
CA TRP A 290 -6.30 -15.56 -2.66
C TRP A 290 -7.49 -15.05 -1.83
N LEU A 291 -8.71 -14.94 -2.37
CA LEU A 291 -9.91 -14.64 -1.58
C LEU A 291 -10.67 -15.91 -1.13
N LYS A 292 -10.28 -17.09 -1.61
CA LYS A 292 -10.89 -18.37 -1.19
C LYS A 292 -10.33 -18.80 0.17
N LYS A 293 -11.22 -19.39 0.99
CA LYS A 293 -10.84 -19.99 2.30
C LYS A 293 -10.02 -21.25 2.11
#